data_0a756e896aa16f71750ca7134a9b0704
#
_entry.id   0a756e896aa16f71750ca7134a9b0704
#
_cell.length_a   1.000
_cell.length_b   1.000
_cell.length_c   1.000
_cell.angle_alpha   90.00
_cell.angle_beta   90.00
_cell.angle_gamma   90.00
#
_symmetry.space_group_name_H-M   'P 1'
#
loop_
_entity.id
_entity.type
_entity.pdbx_description
1 polymer ?
#
loop_
_entity_poly.entity_id
_entity_poly.type
_entity_poly.pdbx_seq_one_letter_code
_entity_poly.pdbx_strand_id
1 'polypeptide(L)'
;MTETEKEHLKKVYTAYYSQIDFTKDFCEQNIKHIVNLQKQPTYCSTPLFKFDGKTTALVYTLYSVSTICKDLLEHIENEIIKLSEVDNDR
;
A
#
# COMPACT_ATOMS: atom_id res chain seq x y z
N MET A 1 -3.30 -22.57 20.46
CA MET A 1 -2.14 -22.29 19.62
C MET A 1 -0.87 -22.34 20.44
N THR A 2 0.14 -23.05 19.96
CA THR A 2 1.41 -23.16 20.68
C THR A 2 2.26 -21.89 20.47
N GLU A 3 3.27 -21.73 21.33
CA GLU A 3 4.21 -20.59 21.17
C GLU A 3 4.93 -20.64 19.83
N THR A 4 5.30 -21.82 19.37
CA THR A 4 5.95 -21.99 18.08
C THR A 4 5.03 -21.53 16.94
N GLU A 5 3.77 -21.89 16.99
CA GLU A 5 2.79 -21.47 16.00
C GLU A 5 2.60 -19.97 16.00
N LYS A 6 2.51 -19.33 17.18
CA LYS A 6 2.38 -17.88 17.30
C LYS A 6 3.60 -17.18 16.69
N GLU A 7 4.80 -17.64 17.01
CA GLU A 7 6.02 -17.06 16.48
C GLU A 7 6.08 -17.21 14.95
N HIS A 8 5.66 -18.35 14.43
CA HIS A 8 5.58 -18.53 12.99
C HIS A 8 4.61 -17.56 12.34
N LEU A 9 3.42 -17.42 12.91
CA LEU A 9 2.41 -16.50 12.39
C LEU A 9 2.89 -15.05 12.43
N LYS A 10 3.55 -14.64 13.50
CA LYS A 10 4.12 -13.30 13.59
C LYS A 10 5.12 -13.05 12.47
N LYS A 11 5.98 -14.01 12.17
CA LYS A 11 6.96 -13.89 11.09
C LYS A 11 6.28 -13.77 9.73
N VAL A 12 5.24 -14.58 9.51
CA VAL A 12 4.48 -14.54 8.26
C VAL A 12 3.80 -13.19 8.09
N TYR A 13 3.13 -12.71 9.12
CA TYR A 13 2.46 -11.40 9.07
C TYR A 13 3.45 -10.25 8.88
N THR A 14 4.61 -10.33 9.54
CA THR A 14 5.64 -9.30 9.38
C THR A 14 6.17 -9.27 7.94
N ALA A 15 6.36 -10.43 7.34
CA ALA A 15 6.78 -10.51 5.94
C ALA A 15 5.73 -9.92 5.00
N TYR A 16 4.46 -10.24 5.23
CA TYR A 16 3.37 -9.67 4.44
C TYR A 16 3.27 -8.16 4.62
N TYR A 17 3.43 -7.69 5.84
CA TYR A 17 3.42 -6.25 6.14
C TYR A 17 4.47 -5.53 5.29
N SER A 18 5.70 -6.04 5.26
CA SER A 18 6.78 -5.44 4.49
C SER A 18 6.47 -5.39 2.99
N GLN A 19 5.91 -6.48 2.44
CA GLN A 19 5.55 -6.54 1.03
C GLN A 19 4.43 -5.57 0.69
N ILE A 20 3.43 -5.50 1.53
CA ILE A 20 2.28 -4.63 1.30
C ILE A 20 2.67 -3.16 1.45
N ASP A 21 3.52 -2.86 2.44
CA ASP A 21 4.03 -1.51 2.64
C ASP A 21 4.86 -1.05 1.45
N PHE A 22 5.70 -1.92 0.92
CA PHE A 22 6.47 -1.63 -0.29
C PHE A 22 5.53 -1.36 -1.47
N THR A 23 4.50 -2.19 -1.65
CA THR A 23 3.53 -2.02 -2.74
C THR A 23 2.78 -0.70 -2.62
N LYS A 24 2.38 -0.34 -1.40
CA LYS A 24 1.71 0.93 -1.14
C LYS A 24 2.60 2.11 -1.54
N ASP A 25 3.85 2.10 -1.08
CA ASP A 25 4.79 3.17 -1.40
C ASP A 25 5.06 3.25 -2.89
N PHE A 26 5.21 2.12 -3.56
CA PHE A 26 5.41 2.06 -4.99
C PHE A 26 4.25 2.73 -5.74
N CYS A 27 3.02 2.41 -5.35
CA CYS A 27 1.83 3.00 -5.95
C CYS A 27 1.79 4.51 -5.71
N GLU A 28 2.08 4.96 -4.50
CA GLU A 28 2.06 6.38 -4.14
C GLU A 28 3.12 7.16 -4.92
N GLN A 29 4.31 6.61 -5.07
CA GLN A 29 5.37 7.26 -5.83
C GLN A 29 5.01 7.37 -7.31
N ASN A 30 4.39 6.35 -7.86
CA ASN A 30 3.95 6.39 -9.26
C ASN A 30 2.84 7.40 -9.49
N ILE A 31 1.90 7.53 -8.56
CA ILE A 31 0.86 8.55 -8.62
C ILE A 31 1.50 9.94 -8.64
N LYS A 32 2.42 10.20 -7.72
CA LYS A 32 3.13 11.48 -7.65
C LYS A 32 3.88 11.78 -8.94
N HIS A 33 4.52 10.79 -9.51
CA HIS A 33 5.27 10.95 -10.75
C HIS A 33 4.35 11.37 -11.90
N ILE A 34 3.22 10.68 -12.06
CA ILE A 34 2.24 11.00 -13.10
C ILE A 34 1.68 12.42 -12.92
N VAL A 35 1.33 12.77 -11.69
CA VAL A 35 0.78 14.09 -11.39
C VAL A 35 1.82 15.17 -11.66
N ASN A 36 3.08 14.93 -11.29
CA ASN A 36 4.16 15.90 -11.52
C ASN A 36 4.44 16.10 -12.99
N LEU A 37 4.35 15.08 -13.81
CA LEU A 37 4.52 15.20 -15.26
C LEU A 37 3.48 16.17 -15.83
N GLN A 38 2.25 16.14 -15.34
CA GLN A 38 1.21 17.05 -15.79
C GLN A 38 1.46 18.50 -15.41
N LYS A 39 2.23 18.73 -14.33
CA LYS A 39 2.49 20.09 -13.83
C LYS A 39 3.68 20.75 -14.50
N GLN A 40 4.43 20.03 -15.35
CA GLN A 40 5.59 20.61 -15.99
C GLN A 40 5.18 21.64 -17.04
N PRO A 41 5.83 22.82 -17.07
CA PRO A 41 5.43 23.89 -17.98
C PRO A 41 5.42 23.51 -19.45
N THR A 42 6.36 22.66 -19.88
CA THR A 42 6.42 22.20 -21.26
C THR A 42 5.19 21.42 -21.67
N TYR A 43 4.51 20.88 -20.69
CA TYR A 43 3.31 20.07 -20.91
C TYR A 43 2.04 20.90 -20.76
N CYS A 44 2.07 21.90 -19.90
CA CYS A 44 0.89 22.70 -19.59
C CYS A 44 0.40 23.54 -20.76
N SER A 45 1.24 23.72 -21.78
CA SER A 45 0.88 24.52 -22.95
C SER A 45 0.12 23.74 -24.02
N THR A 46 -0.04 22.42 -23.83
CA THR A 46 -0.70 21.59 -24.83
C THR A 46 -1.89 20.85 -24.25
N PRO A 47 -2.99 20.78 -25.00
CA PRO A 47 -4.18 20.03 -24.55
C PRO A 47 -3.92 18.55 -24.35
N LEU A 48 -2.74 18.08 -24.74
CA LEU A 48 -2.37 16.66 -24.66
C LEU A 48 -2.11 16.18 -23.23
N PHE A 49 -2.04 17.11 -22.28
CA PHE A 49 -1.77 16.74 -20.89
C PHE A 49 -2.99 16.57 -20.04
N LYS A 50 -4.14 16.54 -20.64
CA LYS A 50 -5.27 15.92 -19.97
C LYS A 50 -4.97 14.43 -19.98
N PHE A 51 -5.20 13.78 -18.84
CA PHE A 51 -5.11 12.33 -18.78
C PHE A 51 -6.00 11.74 -19.85
N ASP A 52 -5.44 10.92 -20.72
CA ASP A 52 -6.26 10.10 -21.59
C ASP A 52 -6.98 9.04 -20.74
N GLY A 53 -7.89 8.29 -21.36
CA GLY A 53 -8.64 7.29 -20.63
C GLY A 53 -7.78 6.23 -19.98
N LYS A 54 -6.68 5.85 -20.62
CA LYS A 54 -5.76 4.82 -20.10
C LYS A 54 -4.96 5.33 -18.91
N THR A 55 -4.47 6.54 -18.98
CA THR A 55 -3.71 7.16 -17.88
C THR A 55 -4.62 7.37 -16.68
N THR A 56 -5.85 7.82 -16.92
CA THR A 56 -6.84 7.98 -15.86
C THR A 56 -7.11 6.64 -15.17
N ALA A 57 -7.31 5.58 -15.95
CA ALA A 57 -7.55 4.25 -15.41
C ALA A 57 -6.35 3.77 -14.58
N LEU A 58 -5.14 4.05 -15.05
CA LEU A 58 -3.93 3.69 -14.32
C LEU A 58 -3.87 4.38 -12.96
N VAL A 59 -4.13 5.70 -12.93
CA VAL A 59 -4.11 6.47 -11.69
C VAL A 59 -5.16 5.94 -10.71
N TYR A 60 -6.37 5.68 -11.17
CA TYR A 60 -7.41 5.12 -10.31
C TYR A 60 -7.04 3.74 -9.80
N THR A 61 -6.42 2.92 -10.62
CA THR A 61 -5.95 1.59 -10.21
C THR A 61 -4.90 1.73 -9.11
N LEU A 62 -3.94 2.62 -9.29
CA LEU A 62 -2.89 2.86 -8.28
C LEU A 62 -3.47 3.36 -6.96
N TYR A 63 -4.45 4.26 -7.02
CA TYR A 63 -5.15 4.73 -5.81
C TYR A 63 -5.88 3.59 -5.12
N SER A 64 -6.58 2.76 -5.88
CA SER A 64 -7.32 1.64 -5.33
C SER A 64 -6.39 0.66 -4.63
N VAL A 65 -5.27 0.31 -5.28
CA VAL A 65 -4.28 -0.60 -4.69
C VAL A 65 -3.68 0.01 -3.44
N SER A 66 -3.34 1.30 -3.46
CA SER A 66 -2.78 1.99 -2.29
C SER A 66 -3.77 1.96 -1.11
N THR A 67 -5.05 2.19 -1.37
CA THR A 67 -6.09 2.17 -0.33
C THR A 67 -6.25 0.77 0.25
N ILE A 68 -6.30 -0.25 -0.61
CA ILE A 68 -6.37 -1.64 -0.16
C ILE A 68 -5.16 -1.99 0.69
N CYS A 69 -3.98 -1.55 0.27
CA CYS A 69 -2.75 -1.80 1.04
C CYS A 69 -2.81 -1.17 2.43
N LYS A 70 -3.32 0.06 2.55
CA LYS A 70 -3.47 0.71 3.85
C LYS A 70 -4.39 -0.09 4.77
N ASP A 71 -5.51 -0.55 4.25
CA ASP A 71 -6.46 -1.34 5.04
C ASP A 71 -5.83 -2.67 5.47
N LEU A 72 -5.10 -3.32 4.58
CA LEU A 72 -4.41 -4.57 4.89
C LEU A 72 -3.31 -4.37 5.92
N LEU A 73 -2.55 -3.28 5.84
CA LEU A 73 -1.50 -2.99 6.82
C LEU A 73 -2.09 -2.83 8.21
N GLU A 74 -3.19 -2.10 8.32
CA GLU A 74 -3.88 -1.93 9.59
C GLU A 74 -4.37 -3.27 10.13
N HIS A 75 -4.96 -4.09 9.28
CA HIS A 75 -5.42 -5.42 9.68
C HIS A 75 -4.27 -6.28 10.18
N ILE A 76 -3.15 -6.30 9.46
CA ILE A 76 -1.98 -7.11 9.84
C ILE A 76 -1.39 -6.61 11.15
N GLU A 77 -1.29 -5.30 11.35
CA GLU A 77 -0.84 -4.73 12.63
C GLU A 77 -1.70 -5.23 13.77
N ASN A 78 -3.03 -5.19 13.60
CA ASN A 78 -3.95 -5.63 14.64
C ASN A 78 -3.79 -7.12 14.94
N GLU A 79 -3.56 -7.93 13.91
CA GLU A 79 -3.34 -9.37 14.10
C GLU A 79 -2.03 -9.64 14.85
N ILE A 80 -0.97 -8.91 14.54
CA ILE A 80 0.31 -9.03 15.25
C ILE A 80 0.13 -8.65 16.73
N ILE A 81 -0.58 -7.56 16.98
CA ILE A 81 -0.86 -7.10 18.34
C ILE A 81 -1.64 -8.17 19.11
N LYS A 82 -2.67 -8.74 18.51
CA LYS A 82 -3.46 -9.82 19.14
C LYS A 82 -2.61 -11.01 19.51
N LEU A 83 -1.70 -11.42 18.62
CA LEU A 83 -0.81 -12.55 18.90
C LEU A 83 0.13 -12.23 20.05
N SER A 84 0.54 -10.98 20.19
CA SER A 84 1.40 -10.56 21.31
C SER A 84 0.65 -10.44 22.62
N GLU A 85 -0.61 -10.00 22.57
CA GLU A 85 -1.44 -9.79 23.76
C GLU A 85 -1.92 -11.08 24.38
N VAL A 86 -2.17 -12.11 23.59
CA VAL A 86 -2.65 -13.40 24.07
C VAL A 86 -1.73 -13.97 25.14
N ASP A 87 -0.43 -13.68 25.07
CA ASP A 87 0.54 -14.16 26.04
C ASP A 87 0.41 -13.49 27.41
N ASN A 88 -0.26 -12.35 27.46
CA ASN A 88 -0.41 -11.57 28.68
C ASN A 88 -1.73 -11.78 29.40
N ASP A 89 -2.63 -12.53 28.80
CA ASP A 89 -3.98 -12.78 29.32
C ASP A 89 -4.02 -14.00 30.24
N ARG A 90 -3.03 -14.20 31.06
CA ARG A 90 -2.96 -15.36 31.94
C ARG A 90 -3.00 -14.98 33.39
#